data_cac63d65b184769ffb5c876592054065
#
_entry.id   cac63d65b184769ffb5c876592054065
#
_cell.length_a   1.000
_cell.length_b   1.000
_cell.length_c   1.000
_cell.angle_alpha   90.00
_cell.angle_beta   90.00
_cell.angle_gamma   90.00
#
_symmetry.space_group_name_H-M   'P 1'
#
loop_
_entity.id
_entity.type
_entity.pdbx_description
1 polymer ?
#
loop_
_entity_poly.entity_id
_entity_poly.type
_entity_poly.pdbx_seq_one_letter_code
_entity_poly.pdbx_strand_id
1 'polypeptide(L)'
;MKQASLLAMAFAIGLGAVTALSAQESSQARQFNTVKQKLAAGERVIGGTVSTADPEIYCSMANAGFDFTWIEMQHSALSYSDVARMIWACRGASAIPFIRVPDATEGDIQKATDIGALGIIVPMVDNVEKIRNAVTYAKYPPEGKRSQGGGQYGALWGRGYRGAANDNIMIIAMIESPAGAEIADEIAAVPGVDVVFAASSDL
;
A
#
# COMPACT_ATOMS: atom_id res chain seq x y z
N MET A 1 -44.39 72.26 -33.51
CA MET A 1 -43.75 71.32 -34.42
C MET A 1 -42.35 71.08 -33.87
N LYS A 2 -42.17 70.05 -33.06
CA LYS A 2 -40.87 69.62 -32.54
C LYS A 2 -40.82 68.12 -32.65
N GLN A 3 -39.93 67.62 -33.52
CA GLN A 3 -39.66 66.18 -33.67
C GLN A 3 -38.85 65.70 -32.49
N ALA A 4 -39.31 64.68 -31.82
CA ALA A 4 -38.57 63.96 -30.82
C ALA A 4 -37.91 62.74 -31.46
N SER A 5 -36.57 62.76 -31.51
CA SER A 5 -35.79 61.59 -31.93
C SER A 5 -35.73 60.57 -30.78
N LEU A 6 -36.25 59.36 -31.02
CA LEU A 6 -36.01 58.23 -30.19
C LEU A 6 -34.66 57.59 -30.54
N LEU A 7 -33.75 57.65 -29.58
CA LEU A 7 -32.50 56.90 -29.64
C LEU A 7 -32.77 55.51 -29.12
N ALA A 8 -32.79 54.53 -30.01
CA ALA A 8 -32.85 53.11 -29.63
C ALA A 8 -31.45 52.63 -29.22
N MET A 9 -31.30 52.36 -27.93
CA MET A 9 -30.08 51.82 -27.36
C MET A 9 -30.14 50.29 -27.47
N ALA A 10 -29.44 49.70 -28.43
CA ALA A 10 -29.34 48.26 -28.57
C ALA A 10 -28.36 47.72 -27.52
N PHE A 11 -28.93 46.99 -26.55
CA PHE A 11 -28.13 46.24 -25.56
C PHE A 11 -27.70 44.91 -26.21
N ALA A 12 -26.46 44.82 -26.62
CA ALA A 12 -25.86 43.55 -27.07
C ALA A 12 -25.51 42.72 -25.81
N ILE A 13 -26.35 41.72 -25.53
CA ILE A 13 -26.03 40.71 -24.52
C ILE A 13 -25.00 39.76 -25.13
N GLY A 14 -23.73 39.98 -24.84
CA GLY A 14 -22.68 39.03 -25.12
C GLY A 14 -22.84 37.76 -24.31
N LEU A 15 -23.34 36.68 -24.91
CA LEU A 15 -23.30 35.35 -24.34
C LEU A 15 -21.82 34.92 -24.31
N GLY A 16 -21.14 35.21 -23.22
CA GLY A 16 -19.86 34.62 -22.91
C GLY A 16 -20.06 33.11 -22.68
N ALA A 17 -19.65 32.31 -23.64
CA ALA A 17 -19.53 30.86 -23.46
C ALA A 17 -18.45 30.65 -22.36
N VAL A 18 -18.89 30.45 -21.14
CA VAL A 18 -18.06 29.90 -20.08
C VAL A 18 -17.82 28.44 -20.47
N THR A 19 -16.75 28.19 -21.21
CA THR A 19 -16.20 26.84 -21.34
C THR A 19 -15.73 26.45 -19.94
N ALA A 20 -16.57 25.72 -19.23
CA ALA A 20 -16.14 24.97 -18.06
C ALA A 20 -15.09 23.98 -18.57
N LEU A 21 -13.81 24.33 -18.42
CA LEU A 21 -12.74 23.37 -18.39
C LEU A 21 -13.04 22.52 -17.14
N SER A 22 -13.75 21.41 -17.34
CA SER A 22 -13.71 20.33 -16.39
C SER A 22 -12.25 19.87 -16.36
N ALA A 23 -11.49 20.37 -15.42
CA ALA A 23 -10.25 19.75 -15.03
C ALA A 23 -10.62 18.34 -14.58
N GLN A 24 -10.51 17.42 -15.51
CA GLN A 24 -10.46 16.01 -15.24
C GLN A 24 -9.09 15.83 -14.58
N GLU A 25 -9.00 16.19 -13.29
CA GLU A 25 -7.94 15.69 -12.44
C GLU A 25 -8.07 14.18 -12.54
N SER A 26 -7.18 13.59 -13.34
CA SER A 26 -6.92 12.17 -13.25
C SER A 26 -6.61 11.98 -11.76
N SER A 27 -7.52 11.35 -11.04
CA SER A 27 -7.35 10.96 -9.65
C SER A 27 -6.23 9.92 -9.63
N GLN A 28 -5.01 10.42 -9.74
CA GLN A 28 -3.83 9.60 -9.53
C GLN A 28 -3.91 9.18 -8.08
N ALA A 29 -4.17 7.90 -7.85
CA ALA A 29 -4.32 7.38 -6.50
C ALA A 29 -3.09 7.80 -5.68
N ARG A 30 -3.34 8.38 -4.50
CA ARG A 30 -2.27 8.92 -3.66
C ARG A 30 -1.26 7.82 -3.34
N GLN A 31 -0.01 8.02 -3.72
CA GLN A 31 1.07 7.07 -3.47
C GLN A 31 1.66 7.29 -2.08
N PHE A 32 1.48 6.31 -1.20
CA PHE A 32 2.07 6.23 0.13
C PHE A 32 3.30 5.31 0.16
N ASN A 33 3.30 4.30 -0.73
CA ASN A 33 4.34 3.28 -0.79
C ASN A 33 5.53 3.74 -1.63
N THR A 34 6.53 4.31 -0.96
CA THR A 34 7.76 4.80 -1.60
C THR A 34 8.61 3.65 -2.16
N VAL A 35 8.53 2.46 -1.59
CA VAL A 35 9.21 1.26 -2.10
C VAL A 35 8.66 0.88 -3.47
N LYS A 36 7.34 0.88 -3.62
CA LYS A 36 6.68 0.59 -4.88
C LYS A 36 7.06 1.59 -5.97
N GLN A 37 7.18 2.87 -5.60
CA GLN A 37 7.64 3.92 -6.51
C GLN A 37 9.08 3.70 -6.97
N LYS A 38 10.00 3.41 -6.06
CA LYS A 38 11.42 3.14 -6.37
C LYS A 38 11.58 1.93 -7.27
N LEU A 39 10.91 0.82 -6.95
CA LEU A 39 10.95 -0.38 -7.80
C LEU A 39 10.41 -0.12 -9.20
N ALA A 40 9.32 0.64 -9.34
CA ALA A 40 8.77 1.04 -10.64
C ALA A 40 9.73 1.93 -11.44
N ALA A 41 10.59 2.70 -10.76
CA ALA A 41 11.67 3.48 -11.38
C ALA A 41 12.93 2.66 -11.69
N GLY A 42 12.94 1.36 -11.40
CA GLY A 42 14.11 0.47 -11.59
C GLY A 42 15.19 0.67 -10.51
N GLU A 43 14.87 1.33 -9.42
CA GLU A 43 15.79 1.54 -8.31
C GLU A 43 15.84 0.32 -7.38
N ARG A 44 16.98 0.15 -6.71
CA ARG A 44 17.12 -0.84 -5.64
C ARG A 44 16.53 -0.31 -4.35
N VAL A 45 15.97 -1.22 -3.54
CA VAL A 45 15.45 -0.93 -2.20
C VAL A 45 16.11 -1.82 -1.16
N ILE A 46 16.29 -1.29 0.03
CA ILE A 46 16.95 -1.99 1.15
C ILE A 46 16.03 -1.93 2.36
N GLY A 47 15.77 -3.09 2.97
CA GLY A 47 15.00 -3.21 4.21
C GLY A 47 15.84 -3.58 5.41
N GLY A 48 15.39 -3.16 6.60
CA GLY A 48 15.97 -3.55 7.86
C GLY A 48 15.02 -4.41 8.68
N THR A 49 15.49 -5.55 9.20
CA THR A 49 14.64 -6.49 9.96
C THR A 49 14.53 -6.10 11.44
N VAL A 50 13.31 -6.16 11.97
CA VAL A 50 12.99 -5.93 13.38
C VAL A 50 12.18 -7.11 13.92
N SER A 51 12.67 -7.76 14.96
CA SER A 51 12.06 -8.95 15.61
C SER A 51 11.80 -8.76 17.11
N THR A 52 12.00 -7.55 17.62
CA THR A 52 11.89 -7.21 19.05
C THR A 52 10.75 -6.23 19.28
N ALA A 53 9.97 -6.41 20.36
CA ALA A 53 8.82 -5.59 20.73
C ALA A 53 9.25 -4.26 21.42
N ASP A 54 10.19 -3.54 20.82
CA ASP A 54 10.73 -2.30 21.34
C ASP A 54 10.51 -1.15 20.35
N PRO A 55 9.66 -0.15 20.70
CA PRO A 55 9.42 1.00 19.83
C PRO A 55 10.66 1.86 19.57
N GLU A 56 11.63 1.93 20.48
CA GLU A 56 12.85 2.74 20.28
C GLU A 56 13.79 2.06 19.27
N ILE A 57 13.94 0.74 19.35
CA ILE A 57 14.68 -0.05 18.36
C ILE A 57 13.99 0.06 16.98
N TYR A 58 12.67 -0.09 16.96
CA TYR A 58 11.91 0.09 15.71
C TYR A 58 12.12 1.47 15.11
N CYS A 59 12.01 2.54 15.91
CA CYS A 59 12.21 3.90 15.44
C CYS A 59 13.63 4.15 14.95
N SER A 60 14.63 3.59 15.63
CA SER A 60 16.02 3.68 15.18
C SER A 60 16.20 3.03 13.80
N MET A 61 15.64 1.85 13.59
CA MET A 61 15.67 1.17 12.28
C MET A 61 14.90 1.94 11.22
N ALA A 62 13.70 2.44 11.53
CA ALA A 62 12.85 3.17 10.59
C ALA A 62 13.45 4.49 10.12
N ASN A 63 14.43 5.05 10.86
CA ASN A 63 15.14 6.30 10.54
C ASN A 63 16.61 6.08 10.15
N ALA A 64 17.07 4.84 10.04
CA ALA A 64 18.47 4.52 9.72
C ALA A 64 18.81 4.58 8.21
N GLY A 65 17.89 5.04 7.36
CA GLY A 65 18.10 5.16 5.93
C GLY A 65 17.62 3.95 5.11
N PHE A 66 16.96 3.00 5.72
CA PHE A 66 16.27 1.92 5.00
C PHE A 66 15.05 2.45 4.25
N ASP A 67 14.65 1.76 3.18
CA ASP A 67 13.43 2.06 2.44
C ASP A 67 12.18 1.51 3.12
N PHE A 68 12.34 0.37 3.80
CA PHE A 68 11.28 -0.27 4.57
C PHE A 68 11.83 -0.97 5.81
N THR A 69 10.98 -1.12 6.81
CA THR A 69 11.24 -2.02 7.94
C THR A 69 10.58 -3.37 7.65
N TRP A 70 11.34 -4.45 7.77
CA TRP A 70 10.82 -5.81 7.75
C TRP A 70 10.47 -6.22 9.18
N ILE A 71 9.21 -6.14 9.54
CA ILE A 71 8.74 -6.55 10.87
C ILE A 71 8.46 -8.04 10.82
N GLU A 72 9.23 -8.77 11.61
CA GLU A 72 9.27 -10.21 11.59
C GLU A 72 8.28 -10.82 12.58
N MET A 73 7.19 -11.40 12.10
CA MET A 73 6.19 -12.02 12.98
C MET A 73 6.10 -13.55 12.85
N GLN A 74 6.78 -14.14 11.86
CA GLN A 74 6.78 -15.59 11.70
C GLN A 74 7.72 -16.27 12.72
N HIS A 75 8.93 -15.72 12.90
CA HIS A 75 9.97 -16.29 13.76
C HIS A 75 10.29 -15.41 14.98
N SER A 76 9.30 -14.69 15.47
CA SER A 76 9.44 -13.87 16.67
C SER A 76 8.24 -14.03 17.59
N ALA A 77 8.37 -13.51 18.81
CA ALA A 77 7.26 -13.46 19.77
C ALA A 77 6.39 -12.21 19.62
N LEU A 78 6.54 -11.43 18.55
CA LEU A 78 5.76 -10.21 18.32
C LEU A 78 4.27 -10.50 18.17
N SER A 79 3.46 -9.80 18.94
CA SER A 79 2.02 -9.74 18.73
C SER A 79 1.63 -8.57 17.80
N TYR A 80 0.45 -8.62 17.20
CA TYR A 80 -0.09 -7.49 16.43
C TYR A 80 -0.22 -6.21 17.27
N SER A 81 -0.45 -6.33 18.58
CA SER A 81 -0.46 -5.21 19.51
C SER A 81 0.90 -4.56 19.67
N ASP A 82 1.97 -5.35 19.72
CA ASP A 82 3.35 -4.84 19.78
C ASP A 82 3.69 -4.09 18.51
N VAL A 83 3.43 -4.71 17.35
CA VAL A 83 3.71 -4.12 16.05
C VAL A 83 2.90 -2.83 15.84
N ALA A 84 1.64 -2.80 16.23
CA ALA A 84 0.82 -1.58 16.17
C ALA A 84 1.44 -0.44 16.98
N ARG A 85 1.93 -0.71 18.19
CA ARG A 85 2.60 0.28 19.04
C ARG A 85 3.92 0.76 18.43
N MET A 86 4.72 -0.16 17.89
CA MET A 86 5.99 0.15 17.22
C MET A 86 5.77 1.10 16.05
N ILE A 87 4.89 0.75 15.13
CA ILE A 87 4.56 1.57 13.96
C ILE A 87 4.01 2.94 14.40
N TRP A 88 3.13 2.96 15.40
CA TRP A 88 2.54 4.20 15.91
C TRP A 88 3.57 5.13 16.56
N ALA A 89 4.49 4.59 17.34
CA ALA A 89 5.54 5.36 17.99
C ALA A 89 6.41 6.11 16.98
N CYS A 90 6.60 5.52 15.80
CA CYS A 90 7.47 6.08 14.76
C CYS A 90 6.73 6.47 13.48
N ARG A 91 5.48 6.93 13.63
CA ARG A 91 4.71 7.44 12.50
C ARG A 91 5.44 8.60 11.82
N GLY A 92 5.48 8.57 10.50
CA GLY A 92 6.19 9.59 9.71
C GLY A 92 7.68 9.32 9.52
N ALA A 93 8.22 8.19 9.99
CA ALA A 93 9.55 7.75 9.61
C ALA A 93 9.67 7.55 8.10
N SER A 94 10.90 7.63 7.58
CA SER A 94 11.17 7.49 6.15
C SER A 94 10.97 6.06 5.63
N ALA A 95 11.37 5.06 6.42
CA ALA A 95 11.12 3.66 6.08
C ALA A 95 9.66 3.29 6.34
N ILE A 96 9.02 2.67 5.36
CA ILE A 96 7.62 2.24 5.48
C ILE A 96 7.51 0.83 6.07
N PRO A 97 6.44 0.54 6.86
CA PRO A 97 6.31 -0.76 7.51
C PRO A 97 5.90 -1.87 6.54
N PHE A 98 6.72 -2.90 6.45
CA PHE A 98 6.41 -4.19 5.85
C PHE A 98 6.35 -5.23 6.96
N ILE A 99 5.38 -6.14 6.89
CA ILE A 99 5.20 -7.18 7.90
C ILE A 99 5.32 -8.55 7.23
N ARG A 100 6.26 -9.38 7.72
CA ARG A 100 6.19 -10.81 7.45
C ARG A 100 5.17 -11.41 8.40
N VAL A 101 4.03 -11.77 7.84
CA VAL A 101 2.92 -12.36 8.60
C VAL A 101 3.26 -13.79 9.03
N PRO A 102 2.67 -14.30 10.13
CA PRO A 102 2.88 -15.69 10.55
C PRO A 102 2.46 -16.70 9.49
N ASP A 103 1.35 -16.44 8.80
CA ASP A 103 0.85 -17.22 7.67
C ASP A 103 -0.05 -16.35 6.78
N ALA A 104 -0.47 -16.89 5.62
CA ALA A 104 -1.35 -16.22 4.66
C ALA A 104 -2.85 -16.32 5.02
N THR A 105 -3.19 -16.35 6.31
CA THR A 105 -4.60 -16.37 6.72
C THR A 105 -5.28 -15.04 6.49
N GLU A 106 -6.59 -15.04 6.27
CA GLU A 106 -7.38 -13.81 6.16
C GLU A 106 -7.19 -12.90 7.38
N GLY A 107 -7.19 -13.50 8.59
CA GLY A 107 -7.03 -12.76 9.84
C GLY A 107 -5.66 -12.12 10.00
N ASP A 108 -4.58 -12.78 9.59
CA ASP A 108 -3.23 -12.24 9.67
C ASP A 108 -3.03 -11.08 8.71
N ILE A 109 -3.47 -11.24 7.48
CA ILE A 109 -3.37 -10.19 6.44
C ILE A 109 -4.25 -8.98 6.78
N GLN A 110 -5.48 -9.23 7.26
CA GLN A 110 -6.39 -8.17 7.69
C GLN A 110 -5.76 -7.34 8.84
N LYS A 111 -5.24 -8.00 9.87
CA LYS A 111 -4.62 -7.31 11.00
C LYS A 111 -3.37 -6.53 10.58
N ALA A 112 -2.49 -7.15 9.80
CA ALA A 112 -1.28 -6.50 9.32
C ALA A 112 -1.59 -5.22 8.52
N THR A 113 -2.57 -5.28 7.61
CA THR A 113 -2.99 -4.12 6.84
C THR A 113 -3.72 -3.07 7.68
N ASP A 114 -4.52 -3.48 8.68
CA ASP A 114 -5.28 -2.56 9.55
C ASP A 114 -4.38 -1.79 10.53
N ILE A 115 -3.26 -2.37 10.96
CA ILE A 115 -2.26 -1.66 11.77
C ILE A 115 -1.33 -0.79 10.94
N GLY A 116 -1.44 -0.80 9.60
CA GLY A 116 -0.81 0.18 8.73
C GLY A 116 0.35 -0.32 7.88
N ALA A 117 0.57 -1.64 7.76
CA ALA A 117 1.55 -2.16 6.82
C ALA A 117 1.21 -1.77 5.38
N LEU A 118 2.22 -1.40 4.61
CA LEU A 118 2.13 -1.19 3.16
C LEU A 118 2.81 -2.32 2.36
N GLY A 119 3.48 -3.25 3.04
CA GLY A 119 3.97 -4.50 2.45
C GLY A 119 3.58 -5.68 3.31
N ILE A 120 3.06 -6.72 2.67
CA ILE A 120 2.75 -8.00 3.27
C ILE A 120 3.69 -9.04 2.69
N ILE A 121 4.54 -9.58 3.53
CA ILE A 121 5.49 -10.62 3.16
C ILE A 121 4.88 -11.96 3.59
N VAL A 122 4.57 -12.76 2.59
CA VAL A 122 3.89 -14.05 2.75
C VAL A 122 4.93 -15.16 2.78
N PRO A 123 5.10 -15.85 3.91
CA PRO A 123 6.08 -16.92 4.02
C PRO A 123 5.62 -18.22 3.38
N MET A 124 6.56 -19.12 3.08
CA MET A 124 6.29 -20.50 2.65
C MET A 124 5.30 -20.59 1.49
N VAL A 125 5.55 -19.81 0.42
CA VAL A 125 4.69 -19.83 -0.77
C VAL A 125 5.14 -21.00 -1.65
N ASP A 126 4.48 -22.13 -1.50
CA ASP A 126 4.72 -23.39 -2.19
C ASP A 126 3.59 -23.79 -3.15
N ASN A 127 2.56 -22.95 -3.24
CA ASN A 127 1.46 -23.12 -4.19
C ASN A 127 0.82 -21.77 -4.57
N VAL A 128 0.26 -21.73 -5.76
CA VAL A 128 -0.36 -20.51 -6.34
C VAL A 128 -1.60 -20.07 -5.58
N GLU A 129 -2.34 -21.01 -4.97
CA GLU A 129 -3.57 -20.68 -4.24
C GLU A 129 -3.26 -19.85 -2.99
N LYS A 130 -2.21 -20.19 -2.23
CA LYS A 130 -1.78 -19.44 -1.04
C LYS A 130 -1.55 -17.98 -1.34
N ILE A 131 -0.78 -17.67 -2.39
CA ILE A 131 -0.48 -16.28 -2.73
C ILE A 131 -1.67 -15.54 -3.35
N ARG A 132 -2.52 -16.24 -4.12
CA ARG A 132 -3.77 -15.66 -4.64
C ARG A 132 -4.73 -15.28 -3.51
N ASN A 133 -4.83 -16.11 -2.49
CA ASN A 133 -5.60 -15.83 -1.29
C ASN A 133 -5.04 -14.62 -0.54
N ALA A 134 -3.72 -14.52 -0.40
CA ALA A 134 -3.08 -13.38 0.22
C ALA A 134 -3.42 -12.05 -0.50
N VAL A 135 -3.34 -12.02 -1.82
CA VAL A 135 -3.77 -10.86 -2.63
C VAL A 135 -5.23 -10.53 -2.35
N THR A 136 -6.10 -11.54 -2.37
CA THR A 136 -7.54 -11.39 -2.16
C THR A 136 -7.87 -10.80 -0.79
N TYR A 137 -7.14 -11.19 0.25
CA TYR A 137 -7.34 -10.71 1.63
C TYR A 137 -6.75 -9.31 1.86
N ALA A 138 -5.72 -8.92 1.11
CA ALA A 138 -5.07 -7.63 1.25
C ALA A 138 -5.75 -6.49 0.50
N LYS A 139 -6.47 -6.81 -0.58
CA LYS A 139 -7.09 -5.81 -1.47
C LYS A 139 -8.58 -5.64 -1.19
N TYR A 140 -9.06 -4.39 -1.29
CA TYR A 140 -10.49 -4.09 -1.23
C TYR A 140 -11.20 -4.48 -2.54
N PRO A 141 -12.53 -4.71 -2.50
CA PRO A 141 -13.30 -4.87 -3.73
C PRO A 141 -13.09 -3.72 -4.72
N PRO A 142 -13.07 -3.98 -6.05
CA PRO A 142 -13.36 -5.26 -6.69
C PRO A 142 -12.17 -6.21 -6.83
N GLU A 143 -10.93 -5.80 -6.49
CA GLU A 143 -9.71 -6.59 -6.68
C GLU A 143 -9.55 -7.71 -5.64
N GLY A 144 -10.19 -7.57 -4.48
CA GLY A 144 -10.14 -8.52 -3.39
C GLY A 144 -11.39 -8.48 -2.54
N LYS A 145 -11.29 -9.01 -1.32
CA LYS A 145 -12.42 -9.08 -0.37
C LYS A 145 -12.07 -8.50 1.01
N ARG A 146 -10.97 -7.73 1.14
CA ARG A 146 -10.60 -7.12 2.41
C ARG A 146 -11.79 -6.37 3.02
N SER A 147 -12.07 -6.65 4.30
CA SER A 147 -13.15 -5.97 5.02
C SER A 147 -12.81 -4.51 5.30
N GLN A 148 -13.80 -3.62 5.17
CA GLN A 148 -13.67 -2.19 5.41
C GLN A 148 -13.89 -1.85 6.89
N GLY A 149 -13.11 -2.41 7.78
CA GLY A 149 -13.12 -2.07 9.20
C GLY A 149 -12.44 -0.72 9.50
N GLY A 150 -12.42 -0.32 10.77
CA GLY A 150 -11.55 0.75 11.26
C GLY A 150 -10.18 0.19 11.57
N GLY A 151 -9.12 0.98 11.31
CA GLY A 151 -7.75 0.56 11.61
C GLY A 151 -6.82 1.75 11.82
N GLN A 152 -5.64 1.46 12.35
CA GLN A 152 -4.59 2.45 12.58
C GLN A 152 -4.13 3.12 11.28
N TYR A 153 -4.27 2.43 10.15
CA TYR A 153 -3.92 2.95 8.82
C TYR A 153 -4.54 4.32 8.52
N GLY A 154 -5.76 4.58 9.01
CA GLY A 154 -6.45 5.86 8.80
C GLY A 154 -5.73 7.04 9.45
N ALA A 155 -5.12 6.82 10.61
CA ALA A 155 -4.33 7.83 11.31
C ALA A 155 -2.89 7.94 10.78
N LEU A 156 -2.34 6.84 10.25
CA LEU A 156 -0.98 6.82 9.67
C LEU A 156 -0.96 7.45 8.27
N TRP A 157 -1.86 7.02 7.40
CA TRP A 157 -1.85 7.39 5.98
C TRP A 157 -2.89 8.46 5.61
N GLY A 158 -3.77 8.80 6.56
CA GLY A 158 -4.73 9.90 6.45
C GLY A 158 -5.95 9.60 5.58
N ARG A 159 -6.69 10.67 5.30
CA ARG A 159 -7.91 10.60 4.48
C ARG A 159 -7.55 10.17 3.06
N GLY A 160 -8.39 9.32 2.49
CA GLY A 160 -8.17 8.78 1.13
C GLY A 160 -7.40 7.47 1.10
N TYR A 161 -6.85 6.97 2.24
CA TYR A 161 -6.15 5.69 2.25
C TYR A 161 -6.95 4.57 1.59
N ARG A 162 -8.23 4.42 1.91
CA ARG A 162 -9.06 3.34 1.37
C ARG A 162 -9.17 3.37 -0.14
N GLY A 163 -9.30 4.57 -0.72
CA GLY A 163 -9.38 4.73 -2.18
C GLY A 163 -8.06 4.48 -2.91
N ALA A 164 -6.95 4.47 -2.18
CA ALA A 164 -5.61 4.26 -2.74
C ALA A 164 -4.94 2.97 -2.22
N ALA A 165 -5.58 2.25 -1.30
CA ALA A 165 -4.97 1.11 -0.62
C ALA A 165 -4.54 0.00 -1.60
N ASN A 166 -5.38 -0.33 -2.57
CA ASN A 166 -5.09 -1.38 -3.54
C ASN A 166 -3.82 -1.09 -4.35
N ASP A 167 -3.58 0.17 -4.69
CA ASP A 167 -2.37 0.60 -5.41
C ASP A 167 -1.12 0.65 -4.51
N ASN A 168 -1.32 0.76 -3.20
CA ASN A 168 -0.23 0.96 -2.24
C ASN A 168 0.18 -0.29 -1.47
N ILE A 169 -0.72 -1.26 -1.27
CA ILE A 169 -0.35 -2.51 -0.62
C ILE A 169 0.46 -3.36 -1.59
N MET A 170 1.67 -3.71 -1.18
CA MET A 170 2.55 -4.66 -1.88
C MET A 170 2.39 -6.05 -1.29
N ILE A 171 2.35 -7.05 -2.17
CA ILE A 171 2.38 -8.47 -1.81
C ILE A 171 3.70 -9.07 -2.26
N ILE A 172 4.44 -9.58 -1.29
CA ILE A 172 5.75 -10.20 -1.48
C ILE A 172 5.61 -11.70 -1.20
N ALA A 173 5.84 -12.53 -2.22
CA ALA A 173 5.85 -13.98 -2.08
C ALA A 173 7.25 -14.46 -1.71
N MET A 174 7.41 -15.10 -0.54
CA MET A 174 8.67 -15.75 -0.20
C MET A 174 8.72 -17.16 -0.76
N ILE A 175 9.73 -17.43 -1.56
CA ILE A 175 10.09 -18.74 -2.06
C ILE A 175 11.21 -19.27 -1.19
N GLU A 176 10.90 -20.28 -0.39
CA GLU A 176 11.77 -20.85 0.62
C GLU A 176 11.65 -22.40 0.69
N SER A 177 11.13 -22.99 -0.39
CA SER A 177 11.07 -24.44 -0.56
C SER A 177 11.36 -24.83 -2.00
N PRO A 178 11.87 -26.06 -2.27
CA PRO A 178 12.03 -26.56 -3.63
C PRO A 178 10.73 -26.55 -4.44
N ALA A 179 9.61 -26.90 -3.81
CA ALA A 179 8.29 -26.88 -4.44
C ALA A 179 7.89 -25.46 -4.90
N GLY A 180 8.13 -24.45 -4.04
CA GLY A 180 7.91 -23.04 -4.41
C GLY A 180 8.83 -22.57 -5.54
N ALA A 181 10.09 -23.01 -5.54
CA ALA A 181 11.05 -22.68 -6.57
C ALA A 181 10.66 -23.26 -7.96
N GLU A 182 10.12 -24.47 -8.00
CA GLU A 182 9.65 -25.11 -9.23
C GLU A 182 8.50 -24.35 -9.91
N ILE A 183 7.67 -23.65 -9.14
CA ILE A 183 6.50 -22.90 -9.64
C ILE A 183 6.66 -21.38 -9.49
N ALA A 184 7.88 -20.88 -9.30
CA ALA A 184 8.13 -19.45 -9.03
C ALA A 184 7.57 -18.53 -10.12
N ASP A 185 7.65 -18.93 -11.39
CA ASP A 185 7.06 -18.19 -12.52
C ASP A 185 5.54 -18.12 -12.43
N GLU A 186 4.88 -19.19 -12.00
CA GLU A 186 3.42 -19.23 -11.82
C GLU A 186 3.01 -18.33 -10.64
N ILE A 187 3.78 -18.33 -9.55
CA ILE A 187 3.57 -17.44 -8.40
C ILE A 187 3.75 -15.98 -8.83
N ALA A 188 4.80 -15.68 -9.57
CA ALA A 188 5.07 -14.32 -10.07
C ALA A 188 3.99 -13.82 -11.03
N ALA A 189 3.37 -14.72 -11.79
CA ALA A 189 2.30 -14.39 -12.73
C ALA A 189 0.94 -14.12 -12.06
N VAL A 190 0.78 -14.34 -10.76
CA VAL A 190 -0.48 -14.05 -10.05
C VAL A 190 -0.74 -12.55 -10.02
N PRO A 191 -1.87 -12.07 -10.57
CA PRO A 191 -2.20 -10.66 -10.51
C PRO A 191 -2.25 -10.14 -9.07
N GLY A 192 -1.52 -9.05 -8.81
CA GLY A 192 -1.43 -8.44 -7.48
C GLY A 192 -0.24 -8.90 -6.64
N VAL A 193 0.57 -9.84 -7.11
CA VAL A 193 1.91 -10.10 -6.58
C VAL A 193 2.87 -9.05 -7.14
N ASP A 194 3.57 -8.37 -6.27
CA ASP A 194 4.49 -7.28 -6.65
C ASP A 194 5.95 -7.75 -6.69
N VAL A 195 6.32 -8.69 -5.81
CA VAL A 195 7.71 -9.17 -5.65
C VAL A 195 7.72 -10.65 -5.33
N VAL A 196 8.66 -11.38 -5.93
CA VAL A 196 9.07 -12.71 -5.50
C VAL A 196 10.42 -12.59 -4.79
N PHE A 197 10.49 -13.06 -3.56
CA PHE A 197 11.67 -13.01 -2.71
C PHE A 197 12.22 -14.41 -2.47
N ALA A 198 13.44 -14.68 -2.93
CA ALA A 198 14.11 -15.96 -2.69
C ALA A 198 14.77 -15.94 -1.31
N ALA A 199 14.29 -16.79 -0.39
CA ALA A 199 14.85 -16.97 0.94
C ALA A 199 15.80 -18.20 0.94
N SER A 200 17.06 -17.95 0.66
CA SER A 200 18.04 -19.00 0.37
C SER A 200 18.46 -19.86 1.55
N SER A 201 18.06 -19.48 2.78
CA SER A 201 18.43 -20.27 3.98
C SER A 201 17.68 -21.59 4.08
N ASP A 202 16.48 -21.68 3.50
CA ASP A 202 15.61 -22.86 3.54
C ASP A 202 15.53 -23.59 2.18
N LEU A 203 16.19 -23.04 1.14
CA LEU A 203 16.38 -23.62 -0.16
C LEU A 203 17.68 -24.41 -0.20
#